data_4b9d0360490ec21458aa3638230c1cc4
#
_entry.id   4b9d0360490ec21458aa3638230c1cc4
#
_cell.length_a   1.000
_cell.length_b   1.000
_cell.length_c   1.000
_cell.angle_alpha   90.00
_cell.angle_beta   90.00
_cell.angle_gamma   90.00
#
_symmetry.space_group_name_H-M   'P 1'
#
loop_
_entity.id
_entity.type
_entity.pdbx_description
1 polymer ?
#
loop_
_entity_poly.entity_id
_entity_poly.type
_entity_poly.pdbx_seq_one_letter_code
_entity_poly.pdbx_strand_id
1 'polypeptide(L)'
;MTKILIMQLIAVIVLSVCSCAGSDVKKAEEKKVEDNKTEAVPEIHAIPYDESMDTLEDEGGADAFNHTLDHADSRYYKIIDFYNMESDETLHILPHFETYQQTTEYSCACASAIMVLNYFGNHDYNELDICKQAETDTSKGTPVENIAHFFDSIGWKTVSHADTSPYFDSLSEFEAFVLDTLDKGRPVMVDWLDWGGHWQVIIGLDKAGTDIPDDDVLIMADPYDTTDHFQDGYYIVPLGRFYYMWREGSGGTHDPYVQPFIVAAP
;
A
#
# COMPACT_ATOMS: atom_id res chain seq x y z
N MET A 1 8.38 -52.15 -38.24
CA MET A 1 8.07 -53.36 -37.45
C MET A 1 8.29 -52.96 -36.00
N THR A 2 7.38 -52.89 -35.05
CA THR A 2 6.39 -53.77 -34.60
C THR A 2 5.52 -53.07 -33.55
N LYS A 3 4.25 -53.11 -33.75
CA LYS A 3 3.11 -53.40 -32.92
C LYS A 3 2.76 -52.43 -31.75
N ILE A 4 1.63 -51.80 -32.00
CA ILE A 4 0.60 -51.21 -31.14
C ILE A 4 0.06 -52.29 -30.19
N LEU A 5 -0.11 -51.92 -28.89
CA LEU A 5 -0.98 -52.69 -27.99
C LEU A 5 -1.98 -51.75 -27.30
N ILE A 6 -3.22 -51.87 -27.70
CA ILE A 6 -4.41 -51.27 -27.10
C ILE A 6 -4.83 -52.14 -25.94
N MET A 7 -5.04 -51.60 -24.75
CA MET A 7 -5.77 -52.29 -23.68
C MET A 7 -6.98 -51.43 -23.30
N GLN A 8 -8.15 -51.99 -23.65
CA GLN A 8 -9.46 -51.58 -23.16
C GLN A 8 -9.62 -52.03 -21.72
N LEU A 9 -10.16 -51.14 -20.87
CA LEU A 9 -10.63 -51.54 -19.54
C LEU A 9 -12.15 -51.31 -19.46
N ILE A 10 -12.81 -52.40 -19.16
CA ILE A 10 -14.25 -52.57 -19.08
C ILE A 10 -14.77 -52.01 -17.74
N ALA A 11 -15.77 -51.18 -17.80
CA ALA A 11 -16.53 -50.71 -16.63
C ALA A 11 -17.55 -51.80 -16.23
N VAL A 12 -17.51 -52.18 -14.97
CA VAL A 12 -18.55 -52.99 -14.36
C VAL A 12 -19.42 -52.13 -13.49
N ILE A 13 -20.68 -51.93 -13.90
CA ILE A 13 -21.75 -51.33 -13.10
C ILE A 13 -22.38 -52.47 -12.26
N VAL A 14 -22.34 -52.28 -10.94
CA VAL A 14 -23.12 -53.12 -10.02
C VAL A 14 -24.30 -52.26 -9.50
N LEU A 15 -25.48 -52.55 -10.01
CA LEU A 15 -26.73 -52.10 -9.43
C LEU A 15 -27.10 -53.01 -8.26
N SER A 16 -27.17 -52.45 -7.07
CA SER A 16 -27.81 -53.13 -5.93
C SER A 16 -29.09 -52.40 -5.57
N VAL A 17 -30.19 -53.05 -5.89
CA VAL A 17 -31.54 -52.66 -5.47
C VAL A 17 -31.80 -53.33 -4.12
N CYS A 18 -32.11 -52.60 -3.09
CA CYS A 18 -32.76 -53.15 -1.90
C CYS A 18 -33.88 -52.22 -1.46
N SER A 19 -35.04 -52.84 -1.33
CA SER A 19 -36.35 -52.26 -1.09
C SER A 19 -36.69 -52.26 0.39
N CYS A 20 -37.58 -51.31 0.75
CA CYS A 20 -38.59 -51.31 1.82
C CYS A 20 -38.19 -50.91 3.25
N ALA A 21 -38.74 -49.87 3.67
CA ALA A 21 -39.86 -49.67 4.59
C ALA A 21 -39.69 -48.53 5.58
N GLY A 22 -40.62 -47.62 5.55
CA GLY A 22 -41.28 -47.11 6.74
C GLY A 22 -40.77 -45.87 7.46
N SER A 23 -41.45 -44.76 7.20
CA SER A 23 -41.87 -43.76 8.19
C SER A 23 -40.78 -43.08 9.05
N ASP A 24 -40.49 -41.83 8.74
CA ASP A 24 -40.72 -40.67 9.61
C ASP A 24 -40.19 -39.40 8.92
N VAL A 25 -41.13 -38.62 8.40
CA VAL A 25 -40.89 -37.29 7.89
C VAL A 25 -40.65 -36.38 9.13
N LYS A 26 -39.41 -36.22 9.55
CA LYS A 26 -39.04 -35.12 10.41
C LYS A 26 -38.95 -33.87 9.55
N LYS A 27 -39.88 -32.93 9.81
CA LYS A 27 -39.82 -31.56 9.34
C LYS A 27 -38.40 -31.04 9.56
N ALA A 28 -37.67 -30.75 8.51
CA ALA A 28 -36.51 -29.90 8.56
C ALA A 28 -37.00 -28.51 8.96
N GLU A 29 -36.60 -28.06 10.15
CA GLU A 29 -36.72 -26.67 10.54
C GLU A 29 -35.88 -25.84 9.58
N GLU A 30 -36.54 -24.95 8.87
CA GLU A 30 -35.91 -23.87 8.15
C GLU A 30 -35.10 -23.05 9.20
N LYS A 31 -33.78 -23.23 9.23
CA LYS A 31 -32.90 -22.29 9.86
C LYS A 31 -33.09 -20.97 9.12
N LYS A 32 -33.77 -20.01 9.78
CA LYS A 32 -33.71 -18.61 9.39
C LYS A 32 -32.23 -18.27 9.21
N VAL A 33 -31.87 -17.91 8.00
CA VAL A 33 -30.63 -17.19 7.72
C VAL A 33 -30.75 -15.90 8.50
N GLU A 34 -29.95 -15.77 9.55
CA GLU A 34 -29.79 -14.52 10.27
C GLU A 34 -29.31 -13.49 9.28
N ASP A 35 -29.97 -12.34 9.31
CA ASP A 35 -29.63 -11.16 8.55
C ASP A 35 -28.12 -10.93 8.58
N ASN A 36 -27.49 -11.00 7.41
CA ASN A 36 -26.21 -10.37 7.19
C ASN A 36 -26.39 -8.91 7.59
N LYS A 37 -25.85 -8.53 8.75
CA LYS A 37 -25.49 -7.14 8.97
C LYS A 37 -24.63 -6.75 7.78
N THR A 38 -25.13 -5.94 6.90
CA THR A 38 -24.31 -5.17 5.98
C THR A 38 -23.34 -4.41 6.88
N GLU A 39 -22.08 -4.83 6.90
CA GLU A 39 -21.02 -4.02 7.51
C GLU A 39 -21.14 -2.67 6.82
N ALA A 40 -21.27 -1.61 7.64
CA ALA A 40 -21.33 -0.27 7.10
C ALA A 40 -20.02 -0.06 6.33
N VAL A 41 -20.13 0.38 5.08
CA VAL A 41 -18.97 0.82 4.31
C VAL A 41 -18.34 1.94 5.12
N PRO A 42 -17.01 1.90 5.38
CA PRO A 42 -16.35 2.98 6.09
C PRO A 42 -16.69 4.33 5.47
N GLU A 43 -16.87 5.35 6.29
CA GLU A 43 -17.05 6.71 5.78
C GLU A 43 -15.73 7.13 5.15
N ILE A 44 -15.74 7.38 3.85
CA ILE A 44 -14.57 7.81 3.09
C ILE A 44 -14.25 9.22 3.54
N HIS A 45 -13.11 9.43 4.14
CA HIS A 45 -12.58 10.76 4.34
C HIS A 45 -12.11 11.29 2.97
N ALA A 46 -12.61 12.45 2.59
CA ALA A 46 -12.12 13.10 1.38
C ALA A 46 -10.60 13.33 1.53
N ILE A 47 -9.83 12.84 0.55
CA ILE A 47 -8.39 13.05 0.56
C ILE A 47 -8.12 14.51 0.21
N PRO A 48 -7.45 15.29 1.06
CA PRO A 48 -7.12 16.66 0.73
C PRO A 48 -6.07 16.75 -0.37
N TYR A 49 -6.13 17.81 -1.16
CA TYR A 49 -5.11 18.17 -2.14
C TYR A 49 -4.99 19.71 -2.24
N ASP A 50 -3.93 20.20 -2.86
CA ASP A 50 -3.66 21.63 -3.01
C ASP A 50 -4.29 22.18 -4.30
N GLU A 51 -5.51 22.71 -4.21
CA GLU A 51 -6.21 23.30 -5.36
C GLU A 51 -5.40 24.41 -6.08
N SER A 52 -4.42 25.03 -5.42
CA SER A 52 -3.59 26.06 -6.03
C SER A 52 -2.58 25.52 -7.04
N MET A 53 -2.33 24.23 -7.01
CA MET A 53 -1.46 23.51 -7.97
C MET A 53 -2.25 22.88 -9.10
N ASP A 54 -3.56 22.72 -8.95
CA ASP A 54 -4.44 22.21 -9.99
C ASP A 54 -4.49 23.23 -11.16
N THR A 55 -3.73 22.97 -12.19
CA THR A 55 -3.66 23.80 -13.38
C THR A 55 -4.16 23.06 -14.60
N LEU A 56 -4.82 23.76 -15.52
CA LEU A 56 -5.30 23.17 -16.77
C LEU A 56 -4.17 22.65 -17.67
N GLU A 57 -2.91 22.89 -17.33
CA GLU A 57 -1.73 22.44 -18.07
C GLU A 57 -1.19 21.10 -17.57
N ASP A 58 -1.61 20.68 -16.36
CA ASP A 58 -1.22 19.40 -15.78
C ASP A 58 -2.49 18.56 -15.55
N GLU A 59 -2.74 17.66 -16.47
CA GLU A 59 -3.90 16.74 -16.41
C GLU A 59 -3.56 15.42 -15.70
N GLY A 60 -2.35 15.31 -15.14
CA GLY A 60 -1.78 14.03 -14.72
C GLY A 60 -1.75 13.79 -13.22
N GLY A 61 -2.24 14.68 -12.36
CA GLY A 61 -2.32 14.46 -10.93
C GLY A 61 -3.34 13.39 -10.53
N ALA A 62 -3.25 12.92 -9.31
CA ALA A 62 -4.19 11.95 -8.76
C ALA A 62 -5.60 12.53 -8.61
N ASP A 63 -5.69 13.84 -8.37
CA ASP A 63 -6.93 14.61 -8.32
C ASP A 63 -7.74 14.57 -9.64
N ALA A 64 -7.09 14.34 -10.79
CA ALA A 64 -7.76 14.14 -12.07
C ALA A 64 -8.73 12.95 -12.06
N PHE A 65 -8.54 11.99 -11.21
CA PHE A 65 -9.43 10.82 -11.06
C PHE A 65 -10.60 11.12 -10.10
N ASN A 66 -10.39 11.88 -9.02
CA ASN A 66 -11.43 12.31 -8.07
C ASN A 66 -12.46 11.22 -7.74
N HIS A 67 -11.98 10.05 -7.28
CA HIS A 67 -12.81 8.89 -6.95
C HIS A 67 -13.58 8.28 -8.14
N THR A 68 -13.30 8.65 -9.38
CA THR A 68 -13.98 8.07 -10.57
C THR A 68 -13.66 6.61 -10.79
N LEU A 69 -12.57 6.12 -10.16
CA LEU A 69 -12.14 4.73 -10.21
C LEU A 69 -12.63 3.89 -9.03
N ASP A 70 -13.38 4.49 -8.09
CA ASP A 70 -13.87 3.78 -6.92
C ASP A 70 -14.92 2.72 -7.27
N HIS A 71 -14.74 1.53 -6.75
CA HIS A 71 -15.64 0.39 -6.91
C HIS A 71 -15.98 -0.22 -5.55
N ALA A 72 -16.92 0.37 -4.84
CA ALA A 72 -17.35 -0.08 -3.51
C ALA A 72 -17.81 -1.55 -3.45
N ASP A 73 -18.23 -2.13 -4.58
CA ASP A 73 -18.68 -3.51 -4.74
C ASP A 73 -17.66 -4.40 -5.47
N SER A 74 -16.39 -3.99 -5.51
CA SER A 74 -15.33 -4.80 -6.13
C SER A 74 -15.28 -6.20 -5.52
N ARG A 75 -15.23 -7.23 -6.40
CA ARG A 75 -15.06 -8.62 -5.95
C ARG A 75 -13.60 -8.96 -5.62
N TYR A 76 -12.67 -8.09 -5.97
CA TYR A 76 -11.23 -8.33 -5.85
C TYR A 76 -10.61 -7.57 -4.68
N TYR A 77 -11.15 -6.42 -4.37
CA TYR A 77 -10.67 -5.55 -3.30
C TYR A 77 -11.78 -5.25 -2.33
N LYS A 78 -11.42 -5.07 -1.08
CA LYS A 78 -12.32 -4.63 -0.02
C LYS A 78 -11.83 -3.31 0.51
N ILE A 79 -12.76 -2.42 0.79
CA ILE A 79 -12.48 -1.19 1.51
C ILE A 79 -12.09 -1.59 2.94
N ILE A 80 -10.92 -1.14 3.37
CA ILE A 80 -10.36 -1.40 4.69
C ILE A 80 -10.16 -0.05 5.37
N ASP A 81 -10.66 0.10 6.58
CA ASP A 81 -10.51 1.33 7.35
C ASP A 81 -9.12 1.39 8.01
N PHE A 82 -8.08 1.66 7.22
CA PHE A 82 -6.70 1.76 7.71
C PHE A 82 -6.51 2.93 8.68
N TYR A 83 -7.25 4.02 8.51
CA TYR A 83 -7.17 5.21 9.35
C TYR A 83 -7.48 4.92 10.82
N ASN A 84 -8.47 4.05 11.08
CA ASN A 84 -8.89 3.70 12.43
C ASN A 84 -8.28 2.39 12.93
N MET A 85 -7.34 1.79 12.20
CA MET A 85 -6.61 0.63 12.70
C MET A 85 -5.66 1.00 13.82
N GLU A 86 -5.52 0.09 14.77
CA GLU A 86 -4.57 0.17 15.87
C GLU A 86 -3.64 -1.05 15.83
N SER A 87 -2.41 -0.88 16.35
CA SER A 87 -1.46 -1.98 16.46
C SER A 87 -1.95 -3.07 17.41
N ASP A 88 -1.61 -4.32 17.09
CA ASP A 88 -1.90 -5.50 17.93
C ASP A 88 -0.67 -6.44 18.03
N GLU A 89 -0.86 -7.74 18.19
CA GLU A 89 0.24 -8.71 18.34
C GLU A 89 1.02 -8.94 17.04
N THR A 90 0.42 -8.69 15.88
CA THR A 90 1.01 -8.93 14.56
C THR A 90 1.10 -7.67 13.71
N LEU A 91 0.18 -6.74 13.91
CA LEU A 91 0.09 -5.49 13.17
C LEU A 91 0.80 -4.36 13.92
N HIS A 92 1.75 -3.72 13.26
CA HIS A 92 2.39 -2.48 13.66
C HIS A 92 1.94 -1.38 12.70
N ILE A 93 1.14 -0.42 13.15
CA ILE A 93 0.59 0.64 12.30
C ILE A 93 0.60 1.98 13.01
N LEU A 94 0.79 3.05 12.26
CA LEU A 94 0.66 4.42 12.74
C LEU A 94 -0.82 4.81 12.69
N PRO A 95 -1.52 4.88 13.84
CA PRO A 95 -2.95 5.16 13.84
C PRO A 95 -3.21 6.60 13.39
N HIS A 96 -4.36 6.81 12.76
CA HIS A 96 -4.82 8.13 12.30
C HIS A 96 -3.82 8.85 11.38
N PHE A 97 -3.11 8.09 10.56
CA PHE A 97 -2.23 8.66 9.56
C PHE A 97 -3.07 9.13 8.37
N GLU A 98 -3.17 10.43 8.19
CA GLU A 98 -3.96 11.04 7.10
C GLU A 98 -3.20 10.96 5.79
N THR A 99 -3.88 10.54 4.72
CA THR A 99 -3.35 10.55 3.37
C THR A 99 -3.51 11.94 2.72
N TYR A 100 -2.79 12.16 1.63
CA TYR A 100 -2.83 13.40 0.88
C TYR A 100 -2.65 13.10 -0.61
N GLN A 101 -3.46 13.72 -1.46
CA GLN A 101 -3.50 13.48 -2.90
C GLN A 101 -2.59 14.44 -3.66
N GLN A 102 -1.64 13.92 -4.45
CA GLN A 102 -0.79 14.77 -5.30
C GLN A 102 -1.59 15.36 -6.47
N THR A 103 -1.28 16.62 -6.80
CA THR A 103 -1.97 17.36 -7.85
C THR A 103 -1.23 17.36 -9.19
N THR A 104 0.01 16.87 -9.24
CA THR A 104 0.81 16.81 -10.47
C THR A 104 1.45 15.45 -10.64
N GLU A 105 1.89 15.12 -11.88
CA GLU A 105 2.62 13.87 -12.15
C GLU A 105 3.99 13.77 -11.44
N TYR A 106 4.54 14.88 -10.96
CA TYR A 106 5.91 14.96 -10.45
C TYR A 106 6.01 15.27 -8.95
N SER A 107 4.91 15.51 -8.27
CA SER A 107 4.90 16.01 -6.89
C SER A 107 4.74 14.94 -5.80
N CYS A 108 4.84 13.65 -6.15
CA CYS A 108 4.65 12.53 -5.21
C CYS A 108 5.51 12.65 -3.94
N ALA A 109 6.77 13.07 -4.05
CA ALA A 109 7.65 13.30 -2.90
C ALA A 109 7.14 14.43 -2.00
N CYS A 110 6.61 15.51 -2.58
CA CYS A 110 6.09 16.66 -1.85
C CYS A 110 4.80 16.29 -1.11
N ALA A 111 3.90 15.58 -1.78
CA ALA A 111 2.66 15.08 -1.19
C ALA A 111 2.93 14.05 -0.08
N SER A 112 3.88 13.14 -0.29
CA SER A 112 4.35 12.21 0.76
C SER A 112 4.95 12.95 1.97
N ALA A 113 5.70 14.04 1.73
CA ALA A 113 6.24 14.87 2.80
C ALA A 113 5.12 15.58 3.59
N ILE A 114 4.05 16.05 2.92
CA ILE A 114 2.87 16.62 3.61
C ILE A 114 2.23 15.60 4.54
N MET A 115 2.04 14.35 4.09
CA MET A 115 1.49 13.30 4.95
C MET A 115 2.33 13.10 6.21
N VAL A 116 3.66 13.08 6.07
CA VAL A 116 4.59 12.98 7.21
C VAL A 116 4.51 14.21 8.12
N LEU A 117 4.48 15.41 7.57
CA LEU A 117 4.35 16.66 8.34
C LEU A 117 3.04 16.69 9.12
N ASN A 118 1.91 16.38 8.47
CA ASN A 118 0.58 16.37 9.07
C ASN A 118 0.50 15.35 10.21
N TYR A 119 1.07 14.16 10.05
CA TYR A 119 1.12 13.15 11.10
C TYR A 119 1.77 13.66 12.40
N PHE A 120 2.80 14.51 12.29
CA PHE A 120 3.43 15.17 13.44
C PHE A 120 2.77 16.50 13.83
N GLY A 121 1.63 16.85 13.23
CA GLY A 121 0.88 18.08 13.54
C GLY A 121 1.48 19.36 12.96
N ASN A 122 2.35 19.26 11.96
CA ASN A 122 2.86 20.42 11.23
C ASN A 122 2.05 20.61 9.94
N HIS A 123 1.19 21.63 9.93
CA HIS A 123 0.32 21.99 8.80
C HIS A 123 0.75 23.31 8.15
N ASP A 124 2.00 23.72 8.32
CA ASP A 124 2.48 25.04 7.87
C ASP A 124 2.88 25.06 6.38
N TYR A 125 2.87 23.91 5.70
CA TYR A 125 3.34 23.74 4.33
C TYR A 125 2.24 23.23 3.42
N ASN A 126 2.21 23.74 2.20
CA ASN A 126 1.43 23.18 1.10
C ASN A 126 2.35 22.49 0.08
N GLU A 127 1.78 21.78 -0.87
CA GLU A 127 2.51 21.00 -1.86
C GLU A 127 3.45 21.87 -2.70
N LEU A 128 2.96 23.03 -3.17
CA LEU A 128 3.75 23.97 -3.97
C LEU A 128 4.97 24.54 -3.22
N ASP A 129 4.82 24.82 -1.93
CA ASP A 129 5.91 25.34 -1.10
C ASP A 129 7.00 24.28 -0.90
N ILE A 130 6.61 23.02 -0.70
CA ILE A 130 7.57 21.92 -0.59
C ILE A 130 8.25 21.69 -1.93
N CYS A 131 7.51 21.64 -3.04
CA CYS A 131 8.10 21.48 -4.38
C CYS A 131 9.14 22.55 -4.68
N LYS A 132 8.89 23.82 -4.31
CA LYS A 132 9.84 24.89 -4.50
C LYS A 132 11.09 24.75 -3.61
N GLN A 133 10.91 24.40 -2.33
CA GLN A 133 12.00 24.26 -1.39
C GLN A 133 12.86 23.02 -1.65
N ALA A 134 12.22 21.94 -2.10
CA ALA A 134 12.90 20.71 -2.49
C ALA A 134 13.44 20.74 -3.94
N GLU A 135 13.30 21.89 -4.64
CA GLU A 135 13.75 22.03 -6.02
C GLU A 135 13.24 20.93 -6.95
N THR A 136 11.94 20.58 -6.81
CA THR A 136 11.29 19.55 -7.61
C THR A 136 11.40 19.83 -9.12
N ASP A 137 11.89 18.87 -9.87
CA ASP A 137 11.95 18.93 -11.32
C ASP A 137 10.64 18.42 -11.92
N THR A 138 9.96 19.22 -12.73
CA THR A 138 8.66 18.87 -13.33
C THR A 138 8.70 17.68 -14.28
N SER A 139 9.87 17.23 -14.69
CA SER A 139 10.06 16.09 -15.59
C SER A 139 10.68 14.87 -14.91
N LYS A 140 11.21 15.04 -13.69
CA LYS A 140 11.98 14.00 -12.99
C LYS A 140 11.53 13.76 -11.54
N GLY A 141 10.66 14.60 -11.00
CA GLY A 141 10.29 14.52 -9.59
C GLY A 141 11.38 15.06 -8.65
N THR A 142 11.44 14.54 -7.45
CA THR A 142 12.32 15.04 -6.39
C THR A 142 13.22 13.92 -5.87
N PRO A 143 14.54 14.05 -5.98
CA PRO A 143 15.48 13.06 -5.47
C PRO A 143 15.53 13.07 -3.93
N VAL A 144 16.03 11.97 -3.35
CA VAL A 144 16.05 11.73 -1.90
C VAL A 144 16.79 12.84 -1.14
N GLU A 145 17.88 13.35 -1.67
CA GLU A 145 18.67 14.42 -1.03
C GLU A 145 17.87 15.70 -0.88
N ASN A 146 17.07 16.04 -1.87
CA ASN A 146 16.32 17.28 -1.88
C ASN A 146 15.18 17.25 -0.83
N ILE A 147 14.47 16.15 -0.72
CA ILE A 147 13.45 15.97 0.33
C ILE A 147 14.10 15.89 1.72
N ALA A 148 15.22 15.17 1.88
CA ALA A 148 15.96 15.15 3.14
C ALA A 148 16.42 16.56 3.54
N HIS A 149 16.95 17.34 2.58
CA HIS A 149 17.35 18.72 2.81
C HIS A 149 16.17 19.64 3.19
N PHE A 150 15.00 19.42 2.59
CA PHE A 150 13.80 20.14 3.00
C PHE A 150 13.50 19.91 4.49
N PHE A 151 13.44 18.65 4.95
CA PHE A 151 13.19 18.35 6.36
C PHE A 151 14.29 18.91 7.28
N ASP A 152 15.56 18.82 6.90
CA ASP A 152 16.66 19.42 7.65
C ASP A 152 16.52 20.95 7.75
N SER A 153 16.06 21.61 6.68
CA SER A 153 15.89 23.07 6.63
C SER A 153 14.84 23.60 7.59
N ILE A 154 13.85 22.77 7.92
CA ILE A 154 12.81 23.09 8.92
C ILE A 154 13.17 22.63 10.34
N GLY A 155 14.39 22.12 10.52
CA GLY A 155 14.94 21.74 11.82
C GLY A 155 14.59 20.31 12.27
N TRP A 156 14.07 19.49 11.39
CA TRP A 156 13.78 18.09 11.68
C TRP A 156 15.04 17.24 11.57
N LYS A 157 15.01 16.06 12.18
CA LYS A 157 16.07 15.06 12.06
C LYS A 157 15.71 14.07 11.00
N THR A 158 16.62 13.85 10.07
CA THR A 158 16.46 12.88 9.01
C THR A 158 17.42 11.69 9.18
N VAL A 159 16.94 10.52 8.78
CA VAL A 159 17.76 9.36 8.45
C VAL A 159 17.38 8.99 7.02
N SER A 160 18.34 9.08 6.12
CA SER A 160 18.07 8.83 4.70
C SER A 160 19.18 7.99 4.09
N HIS A 161 18.84 7.34 2.99
CA HIS A 161 19.78 6.62 2.16
C HIS A 161 20.41 7.57 1.13
N ALA A 162 21.41 8.34 1.55
CA ALA A 162 22.09 9.29 0.68
C ALA A 162 23.47 8.82 0.18
N ASP A 163 24.13 7.88 0.89
CA ASP A 163 25.56 7.65 0.67
C ASP A 163 25.94 6.20 0.35
N THR A 164 25.09 5.20 0.59
CA THR A 164 25.44 3.79 0.40
C THR A 164 24.30 3.00 -0.25
N SER A 165 24.65 2.10 -1.17
CA SER A 165 23.70 1.28 -1.90
C SER A 165 24.26 -0.13 -2.08
N PRO A 166 23.48 -1.19 -1.79
CA PRO A 166 22.21 -1.19 -1.08
C PRO A 166 22.36 -0.85 0.42
N TYR A 167 21.29 -0.34 1.02
CA TYR A 167 21.30 -0.01 2.46
C TYR A 167 20.95 -1.24 3.32
N PHE A 168 19.98 -2.03 2.89
CA PHE A 168 19.59 -3.28 3.55
C PHE A 168 20.09 -4.48 2.74
N ASP A 169 20.89 -5.32 3.34
CA ASP A 169 21.44 -6.51 2.68
C ASP A 169 20.44 -7.69 2.63
N SER A 170 19.46 -7.69 3.49
CA SER A 170 18.45 -8.76 3.58
C SER A 170 17.05 -8.22 3.86
N LEU A 171 16.04 -9.01 3.47
CA LEU A 171 14.64 -8.76 3.78
C LEU A 171 14.41 -8.62 5.29
N SER A 172 15.05 -9.48 6.10
CA SER A 172 14.90 -9.43 7.56
C SER A 172 15.51 -8.18 8.19
N GLU A 173 16.57 -7.62 7.62
CA GLU A 173 17.10 -6.32 8.08
C GLU A 173 16.14 -5.19 7.77
N PHE A 174 15.53 -5.21 6.59
CA PHE A 174 14.52 -4.23 6.22
C PHE A 174 13.27 -4.35 7.08
N GLU A 175 12.75 -5.58 7.29
CA GLU A 175 11.63 -5.85 8.20
C GLU A 175 11.91 -5.27 9.60
N ALA A 176 13.07 -5.61 10.19
CA ALA A 176 13.44 -5.14 11.51
C ALA A 176 13.56 -3.60 11.58
N PHE A 177 14.05 -2.97 10.52
CA PHE A 177 14.12 -1.51 10.42
C PHE A 177 12.73 -0.88 10.38
N VAL A 178 11.81 -1.43 9.58
CA VAL A 178 10.44 -0.93 9.47
C VAL A 178 9.73 -1.05 10.81
N LEU A 179 9.79 -2.23 11.45
CA LEU A 179 9.18 -2.46 12.78
C LEU A 179 9.73 -1.49 13.82
N ASP A 180 11.06 -1.38 13.95
CA ASP A 180 11.70 -0.47 14.92
C ASP A 180 11.33 1.00 14.67
N THR A 181 11.11 1.37 13.42
CA THR A 181 10.76 2.74 13.02
C THR A 181 9.29 3.04 13.33
N LEU A 182 8.38 2.13 12.96
CA LEU A 182 6.95 2.26 13.26
C LEU A 182 6.68 2.24 14.76
N ASP A 183 7.35 1.37 15.53
CA ASP A 183 7.22 1.30 17.00
C ASP A 183 7.66 2.61 17.69
N LYS A 184 8.51 3.41 17.03
CA LYS A 184 8.89 4.76 17.48
C LYS A 184 7.92 5.85 17.01
N GLY A 185 6.81 5.49 16.38
CA GLY A 185 5.84 6.42 15.84
C GLY A 185 6.38 7.22 14.64
N ARG A 186 7.19 6.62 13.78
CA ARG A 186 7.82 7.29 12.65
C ARG A 186 7.42 6.62 11.33
N PRO A 187 6.85 7.36 10.37
CA PRO A 187 6.61 6.88 9.01
C PRO A 187 7.94 6.76 8.24
N VAL A 188 7.97 5.90 7.22
CA VAL A 188 9.12 5.72 6.34
C VAL A 188 8.72 6.10 4.92
N MET A 189 9.20 7.23 4.43
CA MET A 189 9.07 7.59 3.01
C MET A 189 9.99 6.70 2.18
N VAL A 190 9.51 6.19 1.07
CA VAL A 190 10.27 5.35 0.13
C VAL A 190 10.02 5.80 -1.30
N ASP A 191 11.06 5.81 -2.12
CA ASP A 191 10.94 5.96 -3.57
C ASP A 191 11.26 4.62 -4.23
N TRP A 192 10.32 4.08 -4.98
CA TRP A 192 10.50 2.79 -5.63
C TRP A 192 9.95 2.81 -7.06
N LEU A 193 10.07 1.71 -7.78
CA LEU A 193 9.84 1.69 -9.22
C LEU A 193 8.36 1.68 -9.65
N ASP A 194 7.43 1.81 -8.73
CA ASP A 194 6.03 1.99 -9.06
C ASP A 194 5.87 3.23 -9.96
N TRP A 195 5.06 3.15 -11.01
CA TRP A 195 4.91 4.21 -12.02
C TRP A 195 6.23 4.68 -12.68
N GLY A 196 7.32 3.94 -12.53
CA GLY A 196 8.64 4.34 -13.07
C GLY A 196 9.45 5.24 -12.14
N GLY A 197 9.07 5.31 -10.86
CA GLY A 197 9.64 6.09 -9.77
C GLY A 197 8.55 6.86 -9.05
N HIS A 198 8.25 6.45 -7.82
CA HIS A 198 7.12 6.99 -7.08
C HIS A 198 7.38 7.00 -5.58
N TRP A 199 7.21 8.17 -4.97
CA TRP A 199 7.31 8.34 -3.53
C TRP A 199 6.01 8.00 -2.83
N GLN A 200 6.13 7.17 -1.80
CA GLN A 200 5.05 6.70 -0.95
C GLN A 200 5.53 6.63 0.50
N VAL A 201 4.63 6.34 1.43
CA VAL A 201 4.97 6.28 2.85
C VAL A 201 4.55 4.94 3.44
N ILE A 202 5.48 4.18 4.01
CA ILE A 202 5.18 3.00 4.81
C ILE A 202 4.63 3.50 6.16
N ILE A 203 3.40 3.12 6.48
CA ILE A 203 2.70 3.49 7.70
C ILE A 203 2.36 2.29 8.59
N GLY A 204 2.49 1.08 8.06
CA GLY A 204 2.25 -0.13 8.82
C GLY A 204 2.94 -1.35 8.25
N LEU A 205 3.08 -2.37 9.09
CA LEU A 205 3.55 -3.71 8.75
C LEU A 205 2.76 -4.73 9.54
N ASP A 206 2.12 -5.68 8.85
CA ASP A 206 1.45 -6.82 9.46
C ASP A 206 2.28 -8.09 9.20
N LYS A 207 2.68 -8.74 10.29
CA LYS A 207 3.44 -10.00 10.24
C LYS A 207 2.58 -11.22 9.89
N ALA A 208 1.29 -11.02 9.63
CA ALA A 208 0.33 -12.06 9.28
C ALA A 208 0.30 -13.27 10.26
N GLY A 209 0.90 -13.11 11.44
CA GLY A 209 0.98 -14.16 12.47
C GLY A 209 1.92 -15.32 12.11
N THR A 210 2.88 -15.11 11.23
CA THR A 210 3.91 -16.09 10.85
C THR A 210 5.32 -15.59 11.16
N ASP A 211 6.31 -16.50 11.07
CA ASP A 211 7.73 -16.16 11.20
C ASP A 211 8.41 -16.04 9.81
N ILE A 212 7.62 -15.84 8.75
CA ILE A 212 8.10 -15.82 7.37
C ILE A 212 7.96 -14.39 6.81
N PRO A 213 9.04 -13.60 6.73
CA PRO A 213 8.96 -12.20 6.27
C PRO A 213 8.45 -12.03 4.83
N ASP A 214 8.50 -13.08 4.01
CA ASP A 214 8.03 -13.00 2.61
C ASP A 214 6.51 -12.84 2.49
N ASP A 215 5.73 -13.27 3.49
CA ASP A 215 4.27 -13.16 3.51
C ASP A 215 3.75 -12.00 4.38
N ASP A 216 4.64 -11.28 5.05
CA ASP A 216 4.32 -10.04 5.74
C ASP A 216 3.77 -9.00 4.76
N VAL A 217 2.97 -8.07 5.26
CA VAL A 217 2.29 -7.07 4.44
C VAL A 217 2.66 -5.67 4.90
N LEU A 218 3.15 -4.84 3.98
CA LEU A 218 3.27 -3.40 4.20
C LEU A 218 1.93 -2.71 3.96
N ILE A 219 1.60 -1.76 4.82
CA ILE A 219 0.51 -0.80 4.62
C ILE A 219 1.14 0.51 4.19
N MET A 220 0.72 1.00 3.03
CA MET A 220 1.28 2.17 2.37
C MET A 220 0.28 3.31 2.37
N ALA A 221 0.77 4.53 2.57
CA ALA A 221 0.06 5.74 2.17
C ALA A 221 0.65 6.22 0.84
N ASP A 222 -0.20 6.29 -0.17
CA ASP A 222 0.13 6.59 -1.56
C ASP A 222 -0.54 7.89 -1.99
N PRO A 223 0.22 8.91 -2.38
CA PRO A 223 -0.38 10.15 -2.84
C PRO A 223 -1.07 10.06 -4.20
N TYR A 224 -0.92 8.95 -4.94
CA TYR A 224 -1.60 8.75 -6.24
C TYR A 224 -2.80 7.81 -6.12
N ASP A 225 -2.63 6.65 -5.52
CA ASP A 225 -3.61 5.62 -5.19
C ASP A 225 -4.79 5.46 -6.18
N THR A 226 -4.52 4.87 -7.32
CA THR A 226 -5.54 4.62 -8.36
C THR A 226 -5.66 3.16 -8.76
N THR A 227 -5.11 2.22 -7.98
CA THR A 227 -4.89 0.83 -8.42
C THR A 227 -5.68 -0.24 -7.69
N ASP A 228 -6.22 0.04 -6.51
CA ASP A 228 -6.91 -0.96 -5.70
C ASP A 228 -8.44 -0.86 -5.69
N HIS A 229 -9.00 -0.11 -6.63
CA HIS A 229 -10.43 0.16 -6.81
C HIS A 229 -11.04 1.10 -5.76
N PHE A 230 -10.21 1.81 -5.00
CA PHE A 230 -10.69 2.77 -4.02
C PHE A 230 -9.64 3.83 -3.72
N GLN A 231 -9.87 5.05 -4.16
CA GLN A 231 -8.92 6.15 -4.03
C GLN A 231 -9.03 6.81 -2.65
N ASP A 232 -8.53 6.13 -1.62
CA ASP A 232 -8.48 6.64 -0.24
C ASP A 232 -7.05 6.94 0.25
N GLY A 233 -6.07 6.73 -0.61
CA GLY A 233 -4.66 6.95 -0.31
C GLY A 233 -4.00 5.79 0.42
N TYR A 234 -4.67 4.64 0.59
CA TYR A 234 -4.07 3.48 1.26
C TYR A 234 -4.09 2.26 0.35
N TYR A 235 -3.02 1.51 0.36
CA TYR A 235 -3.01 0.18 -0.23
C TYR A 235 -2.04 -0.74 0.51
N ILE A 236 -2.06 -2.02 0.16
CA ILE A 236 -1.19 -3.03 0.75
C ILE A 236 -0.28 -3.65 -0.31
N VAL A 237 0.95 -3.99 0.10
CA VAL A 237 1.89 -4.73 -0.75
C VAL A 237 2.63 -5.78 0.09
N PRO A 238 2.82 -7.03 -0.40
CA PRO A 238 3.65 -8.00 0.30
C PRO A 238 5.07 -7.48 0.49
N LEU A 239 5.59 -7.57 1.73
CA LEU A 239 6.91 -7.08 2.12
C LEU A 239 8.03 -7.62 1.24
N GLY A 240 8.02 -8.93 0.99
CA GLY A 240 9.01 -9.56 0.14
C GLY A 240 8.98 -9.01 -1.29
N ARG A 241 7.78 -8.86 -1.88
CA ARG A 241 7.64 -8.29 -3.22
C ARG A 241 8.20 -6.86 -3.28
N PHE A 242 7.81 -6.00 -2.32
CA PHE A 242 8.30 -4.63 -2.25
C PHE A 242 9.83 -4.61 -2.15
N TYR A 243 10.41 -5.33 -1.18
CA TYR A 243 11.85 -5.34 -0.93
C TYR A 243 12.68 -5.73 -2.15
N TYR A 244 12.34 -6.83 -2.83
CA TYR A 244 13.11 -7.30 -3.98
C TYR A 244 13.00 -6.37 -5.18
N MET A 245 11.82 -5.82 -5.45
CA MET A 245 11.63 -4.85 -6.52
C MET A 245 12.35 -3.54 -6.22
N TRP A 246 12.31 -3.07 -4.99
CA TRP A 246 12.98 -1.86 -4.53
C TRP A 246 14.51 -2.01 -4.50
N ARG A 247 15.01 -3.20 -4.17
CA ARG A 247 16.44 -3.50 -4.20
C ARG A 247 17.01 -3.63 -5.63
N GLU A 248 16.27 -4.23 -6.54
CA GLU A 248 16.74 -4.49 -7.92
C GLU A 248 16.49 -3.33 -8.88
N GLY A 249 15.44 -2.57 -8.64
CA GLY A 249 15.10 -1.38 -9.40
C GLY A 249 15.22 -0.18 -8.50
N SER A 250 16.32 0.54 -8.48
CA SER A 250 16.41 1.83 -7.79
C SER A 250 15.12 2.63 -7.94
N GLY A 251 14.82 3.51 -7.00
CA GLY A 251 13.61 4.32 -6.97
C GLY A 251 13.42 5.18 -8.21
N GLY A 252 13.08 4.53 -9.30
CA GLY A 252 12.83 5.16 -10.58
C GLY A 252 14.06 5.67 -11.33
N THR A 253 13.79 6.36 -12.42
CA THR A 253 14.83 6.88 -13.33
C THR A 253 15.57 8.10 -12.80
N HIS A 254 15.15 8.64 -11.66
CA HIS A 254 15.60 9.93 -11.18
C HIS A 254 16.54 9.82 -10.00
N ASP A 255 16.39 8.78 -9.18
CA ASP A 255 17.24 8.56 -8.02
C ASP A 255 18.36 7.56 -8.37
N PRO A 256 19.63 7.94 -8.18
CA PRO A 256 20.76 7.06 -8.46
C PRO A 256 20.93 5.98 -7.38
N TYR A 257 20.19 6.06 -6.28
CA TYR A 257 20.33 5.16 -5.16
C TYR A 257 19.47 3.90 -5.32
N VAL A 258 19.98 2.80 -4.83
CA VAL A 258 19.19 1.58 -4.62
C VAL A 258 18.56 1.68 -3.24
N GLN A 259 17.28 1.38 -3.11
CA GLN A 259 16.52 1.46 -1.86
C GLN A 259 16.47 2.89 -1.26
N PRO A 260 16.10 3.93 -2.01
CA PRO A 260 16.00 5.27 -1.48
C PRO A 260 14.87 5.38 -0.45
N PHE A 261 15.19 5.94 0.73
CA PHE A 261 14.22 6.17 1.80
C PHE A 261 14.57 7.38 2.64
N ILE A 262 13.57 7.90 3.36
CA ILE A 262 13.72 8.95 4.36
C ILE A 262 12.83 8.61 5.56
N VAL A 263 13.41 8.71 6.75
CA VAL A 263 12.68 8.81 8.02
C VAL A 263 12.93 10.20 8.57
N ALA A 264 11.90 11.02 8.66
CA ALA A 264 11.98 12.37 9.19
C ALA A 264 11.11 12.51 10.44
N ALA A 265 11.61 13.25 11.43
CA ALA A 265 10.86 13.53 12.65
C ALA A 265 11.32 14.86 13.27
N PRO A 266 10.42 15.60 13.98
CA PRO A 266 10.76 16.87 14.64
C PRO A 266 11.84 16.77 15.71
#